data_0fb771b3fcfce2fee5459c97afbc6f99
#
_entry.id   0fb771b3fcfce2fee5459c97afbc6f99
#
_cell.length_a   1.000
_cell.length_b   1.000
_cell.length_c   1.000
_cell.angle_alpha   90.00
_cell.angle_beta   90.00
_cell.angle_gamma   90.00
#
_symmetry.space_group_name_H-M   'P 1'
#
loop_
_entity.id
_entity.type
_entity.pdbx_description
1 polymer ?
#
loop_
_entity_poly.entity_id
_entity_poly.type
_entity_poly.pdbx_seq_one_letter_code
_entity_poly.pdbx_strand_id
1 'polypeptide(L)'
;RNVKGDILNGRVRSTNFGIWWDGDLLRELLDHERVLKYDWKAGRTYTLMQLKNCKFNNGTKSNPCLSADILGDWREEILTRDEASSELRLYVSTIPTTHRITCLEEDIPYRLGVAAENSGYNQPPETGFYFGAESKF
;
A
#
# COMPACT_ATOMS: atom_id res chain seq x y z
N ARG A 1 -3.66 -3.25 19.18
CA ARG A 1 -3.25 -3.01 20.57
C ARG A 1 -2.18 -1.94 20.58
N ASN A 2 -2.10 -1.16 21.65
CA ASN A 2 -0.98 -0.23 21.87
C ASN A 2 0.25 -0.98 22.44
N VAL A 3 1.35 -0.27 22.66
CA VAL A 3 2.59 -0.86 23.20
C VAL A 3 2.43 -1.45 24.61
N LYS A 4 1.38 -1.07 25.36
CA LYS A 4 1.02 -1.63 26.66
C LYS A 4 0.12 -2.87 26.56
N GLY A 5 -0.29 -3.25 25.37
CA GLY A 5 -1.18 -4.38 25.12
C GLY A 5 -2.68 -4.06 25.22
N ASP A 6 -3.06 -2.80 25.51
CA ASP A 6 -4.48 -2.42 25.56
C ASP A 6 -5.14 -2.58 24.20
N ILE A 7 -6.39 -3.00 24.21
CA ILE A 7 -7.20 -3.10 23.00
C ILE A 7 -7.62 -1.70 22.59
N LEU A 8 -7.13 -1.25 21.42
CA LEU A 8 -7.63 -0.02 20.80
C LEU A 8 -9.04 -0.25 20.25
N ASN A 9 -9.83 0.83 20.20
CA ASN A 9 -11.16 0.79 19.66
C ASN A 9 -11.17 0.34 18.19
N GLY A 10 -12.16 -0.44 17.84
CA GLY A 10 -12.37 -0.89 16.47
C GLY A 10 -11.49 -2.08 16.05
N ARG A 11 -11.85 -2.66 14.92
CA ARG A 11 -11.15 -3.78 14.30
C ARG A 11 -10.82 -3.45 12.86
N VAL A 12 -9.58 -3.62 12.47
CA VAL A 12 -9.18 -3.60 11.07
C VAL A 12 -9.79 -4.82 10.39
N ARG A 13 -10.55 -4.62 9.34
CA ARG A 13 -11.29 -5.71 8.66
C ARG A 13 -10.41 -6.54 7.75
N SER A 14 -9.45 -5.89 7.10
CA SER A 14 -8.51 -6.55 6.20
C SER A 14 -7.10 -6.07 6.48
N THR A 15 -6.16 -7.01 6.50
CA THR A 15 -4.72 -6.76 6.59
C THR A 15 -4.00 -7.52 5.49
N ASN A 16 -4.64 -7.62 4.33
CA ASN A 16 -4.19 -8.44 3.24
C ASN A 16 -2.92 -7.87 2.58
N PHE A 17 -2.94 -6.59 2.28
CA PHE A 17 -1.87 -5.90 1.58
C PHE A 17 -1.72 -4.47 2.12
N GLY A 18 -0.51 -3.95 2.20
CA GLY A 18 -0.22 -2.59 2.63
C GLY A 18 0.33 -1.75 1.49
N ILE A 19 0.10 -0.44 1.53
CA ILE A 19 0.57 0.49 0.51
C ILE A 19 0.86 1.87 1.11
N TRP A 20 1.90 2.54 0.65
CA TRP A 20 2.18 3.94 0.95
C TRP A 20 1.39 4.83 -0.02
N TRP A 21 0.27 5.43 0.44
CA TRP A 21 -0.68 6.08 -0.47
C TRP A 21 -0.98 7.54 -0.15
N ASP A 22 -1.43 7.85 1.06
CA ASP A 22 -2.02 9.16 1.35
C ASP A 22 -1.00 10.24 1.75
N GLY A 23 0.27 9.87 1.84
CA GLY A 23 1.35 10.82 2.09
C GLY A 23 1.59 11.13 3.56
N ASP A 24 0.94 10.44 4.49
CA ASP A 24 1.42 10.34 5.87
C ASP A 24 2.40 9.15 5.99
N LEU A 25 3.08 9.02 7.13
CA LEU A 25 4.06 7.96 7.33
C LEU A 25 3.45 6.66 7.90
N LEU A 26 2.20 6.39 7.54
CA LEU A 26 1.49 5.16 7.89
C LEU A 26 0.99 4.50 6.61
N ARG A 27 1.16 3.17 6.54
CA ARG A 27 0.65 2.44 5.38
C ARG A 27 -0.87 2.31 5.42
N GLU A 28 -1.49 2.45 4.27
CA GLU A 28 -2.87 2.14 4.03
C GLU A 28 -3.06 0.65 3.77
N LEU A 29 -4.31 0.23 3.86
CA LEU A 29 -4.72 -1.13 3.52
C LEU A 29 -5.14 -1.16 2.05
N LEU A 30 -4.54 -2.06 1.29
CA LEU A 30 -4.98 -2.36 -0.07
C LEU A 30 -5.72 -3.69 -0.04
N ASP A 31 -7.01 -3.66 -0.33
CA ASP A 31 -7.85 -4.84 -0.30
C ASP A 31 -8.86 -4.82 -1.43
N HIS A 32 -8.81 -5.82 -2.27
CA HIS A 32 -9.53 -5.82 -3.53
C HIS A 32 -9.25 -4.50 -4.28
N GLU A 33 -10.23 -3.94 -4.93
CA GLU A 33 -10.09 -2.68 -5.69
C GLU A 33 -10.25 -1.42 -4.80
N ARG A 34 -9.72 -1.47 -3.54
CA ARG A 34 -9.87 -0.35 -2.58
C ARG A 34 -8.61 -0.06 -1.82
N VAL A 35 -8.30 1.23 -1.70
CA VAL A 35 -7.34 1.75 -0.73
C VAL A 35 -8.13 2.23 0.48
N LEU A 36 -7.82 1.68 1.64
CA LEU A 36 -8.54 1.91 2.90
C LEU A 36 -7.60 2.50 3.95
N LYS A 37 -8.08 3.50 4.68
CA LYS A 37 -7.38 4.07 5.84
C LYS A 37 -8.01 3.59 7.13
N TYR A 38 -7.19 3.15 8.06
CA TYR A 38 -7.63 2.89 9.43
C TYR A 38 -7.37 4.09 10.32
N ASP A 39 -8.46 4.75 10.74
CA ASP A 39 -8.40 5.78 11.77
C ASP A 39 -8.36 5.12 13.15
N TRP A 40 -7.17 5.03 13.72
CA TRP A 40 -6.96 4.40 15.01
C TRP A 40 -7.56 5.20 16.18
N LYS A 41 -7.79 6.52 16.02
CA LYS A 41 -8.43 7.37 17.03
C LYS A 41 -9.93 7.13 17.07
N ALA A 42 -10.56 7.09 15.90
CA ALA A 42 -11.99 6.82 15.78
C ALA A 42 -12.31 5.31 15.79
N GLY A 43 -11.32 4.45 15.67
CA GLY A 43 -11.49 2.99 15.64
C GLY A 43 -12.27 2.48 14.42
N ARG A 44 -12.15 3.15 13.29
CA ARG A 44 -12.90 2.82 12.06
C ARG A 44 -12.02 2.85 10.82
N THR A 45 -12.43 2.08 9.84
CA THR A 45 -11.82 2.08 8.50
C THR A 45 -12.72 2.82 7.53
N TYR A 46 -12.13 3.64 6.66
CA TYR A 46 -12.83 4.31 5.57
C TYR A 46 -12.08 4.15 4.25
N THR A 47 -12.79 4.31 3.14
CA THR A 47 -12.22 4.17 1.81
C THR A 47 -11.61 5.51 1.38
N LEU A 48 -10.31 5.52 1.09
CA LEU A 48 -9.62 6.64 0.48
C LEU A 48 -9.86 6.66 -1.03
N MET A 49 -9.76 5.50 -1.66
CA MET A 49 -9.92 5.36 -3.10
C MET A 49 -10.62 4.05 -3.45
N GLN A 50 -11.54 4.13 -4.40
CA GLN A 50 -12.12 2.98 -5.09
C GLN A 50 -11.56 2.93 -6.50
N LEU A 51 -10.79 1.90 -6.79
CA LEU A 51 -10.33 1.62 -8.14
C LEU A 51 -11.49 1.05 -8.96
N LYS A 52 -11.75 1.61 -10.12
CA LYS A 52 -12.90 1.22 -10.96
C LYS A 52 -12.43 0.53 -12.23
N ASN A 53 -13.26 -0.38 -12.73
CA ASN A 53 -13.04 -1.06 -14.01
C ASN A 53 -11.67 -1.75 -14.07
N CYS A 54 -11.24 -2.33 -12.98
CA CYS A 54 -10.00 -3.07 -12.88
C CYS A 54 -10.23 -4.43 -12.23
N LYS A 55 -9.26 -5.32 -12.36
CA LYS A 55 -9.30 -6.64 -11.76
C LYS A 55 -7.97 -6.95 -11.09
N PHE A 56 -8.06 -7.38 -9.86
CA PHE A 56 -6.92 -7.87 -9.09
C PHE A 56 -6.69 -9.36 -9.35
N ASN A 57 -5.52 -9.83 -8.99
CA ASN A 57 -5.12 -11.23 -9.15
C ASN A 57 -5.47 -12.05 -7.90
N ASN A 58 -5.36 -13.38 -7.99
CA ASN A 58 -5.37 -14.30 -6.88
C ASN A 58 -6.61 -14.30 -5.98
N GLY A 59 -7.80 -14.15 -6.53
CA GLY A 59 -9.06 -14.44 -5.86
C GLY A 59 -9.16 -13.86 -4.43
N THR A 60 -9.08 -14.72 -3.43
CA THR A 60 -9.23 -14.34 -2.01
C THR A 60 -8.10 -13.44 -1.49
N LYS A 61 -6.88 -13.59 -2.01
CA LYS A 61 -5.75 -12.72 -1.64
C LYS A 61 -5.85 -11.36 -2.32
N SER A 62 -6.41 -11.31 -3.51
CA SER A 62 -6.74 -10.08 -4.26
C SER A 62 -5.61 -9.05 -4.31
N ASN A 63 -4.55 -9.37 -5.04
CA ASN A 63 -3.36 -8.51 -5.20
C ASN A 63 -3.43 -7.72 -6.50
N PRO A 64 -2.80 -6.53 -6.58
CA PRO A 64 -2.55 -5.86 -7.85
C PRO A 64 -1.58 -6.66 -8.74
N CYS A 65 -1.38 -6.23 -9.97
CA CYS A 65 -0.32 -6.76 -10.81
C CYS A 65 1.06 -6.37 -10.28
N LEU A 66 1.15 -5.15 -9.74
CA LEU A 66 2.33 -4.61 -9.07
C LEU A 66 1.89 -3.50 -8.12
N SER A 67 2.54 -3.37 -6.97
CA SER A 67 2.56 -2.15 -6.16
C SER A 67 4.00 -1.76 -5.86
N ALA A 68 4.40 -0.56 -6.26
CA ALA A 68 5.77 -0.07 -6.08
C ALA A 68 5.83 1.44 -6.21
N ASP A 69 6.90 2.04 -5.70
CA ASP A 69 7.26 3.44 -5.94
C ASP A 69 7.82 3.60 -7.37
N ILE A 70 6.92 3.50 -8.35
CA ILE A 70 7.26 3.53 -9.79
C ILE A 70 7.67 4.94 -10.23
N LEU A 71 7.03 5.97 -9.65
CA LEU A 71 7.30 7.36 -9.99
C LEU A 71 8.46 7.98 -9.20
N GLY A 72 8.98 7.27 -8.20
CA GLY A 72 10.15 7.69 -7.43
C GLY A 72 9.85 8.81 -6.43
N ASP A 73 8.61 8.91 -5.97
CA ASP A 73 8.19 9.95 -5.02
C ASP A 73 7.92 9.40 -3.61
N TRP A 74 8.37 8.17 -3.32
CA TRP A 74 8.23 7.34 -2.14
C TRP A 74 6.81 6.77 -1.88
N ARG A 75 5.81 7.29 -2.54
CA ARG A 75 4.48 6.69 -2.49
C ARG A 75 4.38 5.61 -3.56
N GLU A 76 3.61 4.59 -3.24
CA GLU A 76 3.51 3.44 -4.11
C GLU A 76 2.34 3.63 -5.09
N GLU A 77 2.58 3.31 -6.35
CA GLU A 77 1.57 3.20 -7.37
C GLU A 77 0.95 1.81 -7.39
N ILE A 78 -0.24 1.72 -7.93
CA ILE A 78 -0.96 0.46 -8.11
C ILE A 78 -1.12 0.18 -9.59
N LEU A 79 -0.48 -0.86 -10.08
CA LEU A 79 -0.66 -1.35 -11.44
C LEU A 79 -1.64 -2.51 -11.43
N THR A 80 -2.70 -2.40 -12.23
CA THR A 80 -3.72 -3.44 -12.37
C THR A 80 -4.01 -3.70 -13.85
N ARG A 81 -4.79 -4.71 -14.15
CA ARG A 81 -5.39 -4.92 -15.47
C ARG A 81 -6.86 -4.48 -15.46
N ASP A 82 -7.40 -4.15 -16.61
CA ASP A 82 -8.84 -4.00 -16.80
C ASP A 82 -9.55 -5.37 -16.72
N GLU A 83 -10.88 -5.36 -16.65
CA GLU A 83 -11.67 -6.60 -16.54
C GLU A 83 -11.48 -7.53 -17.73
N ALA A 84 -11.29 -6.97 -18.93
CA ALA A 84 -11.05 -7.73 -20.16
C ALA A 84 -9.61 -8.22 -20.31
N SER A 85 -8.70 -7.78 -19.47
CA SER A 85 -7.25 -8.04 -19.55
C SER A 85 -6.62 -7.55 -20.87
N SER A 86 -7.16 -6.46 -21.40
CA SER A 86 -6.70 -5.81 -22.65
C SER A 86 -5.79 -4.61 -22.37
N GLU A 87 -5.87 -4.02 -21.18
CA GLU A 87 -5.12 -2.84 -20.77
C GLU A 87 -4.51 -3.01 -19.38
N LEU A 88 -3.38 -2.36 -19.17
CA LEU A 88 -2.84 -2.10 -17.83
C LEU A 88 -3.24 -0.70 -17.39
N ARG A 89 -3.59 -0.56 -16.11
CA ARG A 89 -4.00 0.70 -15.50
C ARG A 89 -3.09 1.02 -14.33
N LEU A 90 -2.46 2.18 -14.40
CA LEU A 90 -1.64 2.73 -13.33
C LEU A 90 -2.46 3.74 -12.54
N TYR A 91 -2.61 3.50 -11.24
CA TYR A 91 -3.24 4.43 -10.31
C TYR A 91 -2.15 5.08 -9.47
N VAL A 92 -2.23 6.40 -9.38
CA VAL A 92 -1.27 7.25 -8.66
C VAL A 92 -2.00 8.08 -7.61
N SER A 93 -1.34 8.33 -6.48
CA SER A 93 -1.87 9.23 -5.47
C SER A 93 -1.64 10.68 -5.87
N THR A 94 -2.68 11.49 -5.80
CA THR A 94 -2.60 12.95 -5.99
C THR A 94 -2.72 13.72 -4.67
N ILE A 95 -2.72 13.03 -3.54
CA ILE A 95 -2.82 13.63 -2.21
C ILE A 95 -1.52 14.36 -1.90
N PRO A 96 -1.54 15.66 -1.55
CA PRO A 96 -0.32 16.39 -1.23
C PRO A 96 0.37 15.84 0.02
N THR A 97 1.70 15.82 0.01
CA THR A 97 2.51 15.49 1.19
C THR A 97 3.63 16.52 1.38
N THR A 98 3.98 16.76 2.64
CA THR A 98 5.14 17.59 3.02
C THR A 98 6.40 16.73 3.24
N HIS A 99 6.24 15.43 3.32
CA HIS A 99 7.37 14.51 3.49
C HIS A 99 8.19 14.41 2.20
N ARG A 100 9.51 14.43 2.34
CA ARG A 100 10.46 14.26 1.26
C ARG A 100 11.36 13.09 1.62
N ILE A 101 11.22 12.01 0.90
CA ILE A 101 11.93 10.76 1.14
C ILE A 101 12.52 10.33 -0.19
N THR A 102 13.64 9.63 -0.16
CA THR A 102 14.27 9.09 -1.36
C THR A 102 13.35 8.06 -2.03
N CYS A 103 13.55 7.85 -3.31
CA CYS A 103 12.88 6.77 -4.04
C CYS A 103 13.09 5.44 -3.33
N LEU A 104 12.02 4.71 -3.05
CA LEU A 104 12.10 3.45 -2.33
C LEU A 104 12.85 2.38 -3.11
N GLU A 105 12.93 2.49 -4.42
CA GLU A 105 13.72 1.59 -5.28
C GLU A 105 15.24 1.71 -5.06
N GLU A 106 15.72 2.74 -4.33
CA GLU A 106 17.11 2.81 -3.90
C GLU A 106 17.42 1.82 -2.77
N ASP A 107 16.39 1.41 -2.01
CA ASP A 107 16.51 0.43 -0.94
C ASP A 107 16.52 -1.00 -1.50
N ILE A 108 17.61 -1.74 -1.25
CA ILE A 108 17.79 -3.09 -1.79
C ILE A 108 16.70 -4.06 -1.31
N PRO A 109 16.35 -4.13 0.00
CA PRO A 109 15.24 -4.96 0.46
C PRO A 109 13.91 -4.65 -0.23
N TYR A 110 13.59 -3.37 -0.38
CA TYR A 110 12.37 -2.94 -1.07
C TYR A 110 12.35 -3.42 -2.53
N ARG A 111 13.41 -3.17 -3.27
CA ARG A 111 13.54 -3.57 -4.67
C ARG A 111 13.46 -5.09 -4.87
N LEU A 112 14.02 -5.86 -3.95
CA LEU A 112 13.88 -7.33 -3.96
C LEU A 112 12.44 -7.74 -3.67
N GLY A 113 11.74 -7.02 -2.78
CA GLY A 113 10.32 -7.21 -2.50
C GLY A 113 9.46 -6.97 -3.75
N VAL A 114 9.70 -5.87 -4.47
CA VAL A 114 9.03 -5.54 -5.74
C VAL A 114 9.27 -6.64 -6.78
N ALA A 115 10.51 -7.10 -6.94
CA ALA A 115 10.84 -8.18 -7.86
C ALA A 115 10.21 -9.54 -7.48
N ALA A 116 9.98 -9.76 -6.21
CA ALA A 116 9.36 -10.98 -5.68
C ALA A 116 7.83 -10.93 -5.64
N GLU A 117 7.23 -9.75 -5.74
CA GLU A 117 5.78 -9.58 -5.77
C GLU A 117 5.17 -10.41 -6.90
N ASN A 118 4.14 -11.17 -6.62
CA ASN A 118 3.53 -12.12 -7.55
C ASN A 118 4.39 -13.35 -7.95
N SER A 119 5.56 -13.54 -7.35
CA SER A 119 6.34 -14.76 -7.55
C SER A 119 6.25 -15.67 -6.31
N GLY A 120 5.30 -16.57 -6.31
CA GLY A 120 5.04 -17.44 -5.17
C GLY A 120 3.91 -16.90 -4.28
N TYR A 121 4.18 -16.72 -2.99
CA TYR A 121 3.19 -16.15 -2.06
C TYR A 121 3.26 -14.63 -2.07
N ASN A 122 2.22 -13.99 -2.57
CA ASN A 122 2.19 -12.56 -2.81
C ASN A 122 2.23 -11.76 -1.51
N GLN A 123 3.20 -10.86 -1.42
CA GLN A 123 3.38 -9.91 -0.32
C GLN A 123 3.66 -8.53 -0.89
N PRO A 124 3.27 -7.45 -0.19
CA PRO A 124 3.71 -6.10 -0.57
C PRO A 124 5.22 -5.96 -0.38
N PRO A 125 5.90 -5.11 -1.14
CA PRO A 125 7.29 -4.80 -0.88
C PRO A 125 7.44 -4.10 0.48
N GLU A 126 8.54 -4.38 1.17
CA GLU A 126 8.83 -3.82 2.49
C GLU A 126 10.19 -3.12 2.47
N THR A 127 10.28 -1.95 3.10
CA THR A 127 11.54 -1.22 3.22
C THR A 127 12.49 -1.89 4.21
N GLY A 128 13.78 -1.85 3.92
CA GLY A 128 14.83 -2.32 4.82
C GLY A 128 15.14 -1.36 5.97
N PHE A 129 14.44 -0.23 6.05
CA PHE A 129 14.59 0.78 7.08
C PHE A 129 13.23 1.16 7.69
N TYR A 130 13.30 1.75 8.90
CA TYR A 130 12.09 2.23 9.56
C TYR A 130 11.54 3.48 8.88
N PHE A 131 10.29 3.41 8.49
CA PHE A 131 9.56 4.46 7.79
C PHE A 131 8.54 5.07 8.76
N GLY A 132 8.92 6.08 9.50
CA GLY A 132 8.06 6.63 10.53
C GLY A 132 8.35 8.09 10.87
N ALA A 133 7.52 8.69 11.70
CA ALA A 133 7.55 10.12 12.05
C ALA A 133 8.89 10.60 12.66
N GLU A 134 9.72 9.70 13.17
CA GLU A 134 11.02 10.01 13.75
C GLU A 134 12.19 9.80 12.78
N SER A 135 11.90 9.31 11.57
CA SER A 135 12.94 9.08 10.55
C SER A 135 13.51 10.42 10.09
N LYS A 136 14.79 10.59 10.24
CA LYS A 136 15.54 11.71 9.66
C LYS A 136 16.18 11.23 8.36
N PHE A 137 15.69 11.73 7.26
CA PHE A 137 16.21 11.47 5.92
C PHE A 137 16.96 12.68 5.39
#